data_bcb2a99a58ca8e7f2c6faa877d574cde
#
_entry.id   bcb2a99a58ca8e7f2c6faa877d574cde
#
_cell.length_a   1.000
_cell.length_b   1.000
_cell.length_c   1.000
_cell.angle_alpha   90.00
_cell.angle_beta   90.00
_cell.angle_gamma   90.00
#
_symmetry.space_group_name_H-M   'P 1'
#
loop_
_entity.id
_entity.type
_entity.pdbx_description
1 polymer ?
#
loop_
_entity_poly.entity_id
_entity_poly.type
_entity_poly.pdbx_seq_one_letter_code
_entity_poly.pdbx_strand_id
1 'polypeptide(L)'
;MTFISLRLPEMRSQGVFCVVLLLSLSSCASVPLHQGTSLGSYADMTASGGSLTKAKLRVDPAPVLAAQTVRIVRTSAQIGNSGAFDPKNLALVTNAIDRALCTGLSDRFQVVASNQPADLVVHATVTDIVPTNRTAAATSAVASLGTSVALAVPIPRIPIGLGGLSVEAEAVGLDGTQKAAMLWSRGANMLTTKARISTVGDAYSLSSAFGADFSRMLVKGQDPFKGTSMIPSAQKIKASLGGGPKYDACKAFGSAPGITGAVAGQLGLPPGWSDKGAATTQ
;
A
#
# COMPACT_ATOMS: atom_id res chain seq x y z
N MET A 1 46.84 62.59 3.68
CA MET A 1 45.90 61.93 2.75
C MET A 1 45.70 60.51 3.20
N THR A 2 44.60 60.22 3.94
CA THR A 2 44.33 58.94 4.60
C THR A 2 43.27 58.26 3.81
N PHE A 3 43.56 57.13 3.15
CA PHE A 3 42.58 56.30 2.44
C PHE A 3 41.89 55.37 3.43
N ILE A 4 40.60 55.57 3.65
CA ILE A 4 39.71 54.68 4.38
C ILE A 4 39.22 53.62 3.40
N SER A 5 39.67 52.39 3.61
CA SER A 5 39.19 51.22 2.87
C SER A 5 37.94 50.69 3.55
N LEU A 6 36.77 50.84 2.92
CA LEU A 6 35.53 50.24 3.34
C LEU A 6 35.54 48.74 2.96
N ARG A 7 35.63 47.87 3.96
CA ARG A 7 35.33 46.43 3.79
C ARG A 7 33.83 46.23 3.86
N LEU A 8 33.26 45.79 2.78
CA LEU A 8 31.88 45.23 2.74
C LEU A 8 31.85 43.83 3.40
N PRO A 9 30.89 43.52 4.24
CA PRO A 9 30.81 42.20 4.83
C PRO A 9 30.17 41.21 3.83
N GLU A 10 30.95 40.22 3.40
CA GLU A 10 30.42 38.99 2.79
C GLU A 10 29.69 38.18 3.86
N MET A 11 28.42 38.38 3.97
CA MET A 11 27.58 37.52 4.83
C MET A 11 26.21 37.29 4.21
N ARG A 12 25.83 36.03 4.17
CA ARG A 12 24.43 35.51 4.16
C ARG A 12 23.96 34.63 3.03
N SER A 13 24.83 34.08 2.22
CA SER A 13 24.38 33.04 1.27
C SER A 13 24.26 31.64 1.89
N GLN A 14 25.07 31.31 2.88
CA GLN A 14 25.08 29.96 3.48
C GLN A 14 23.89 29.67 4.44
N GLY A 15 23.37 30.68 5.11
CA GLY A 15 22.27 30.53 6.07
C GLY A 15 20.92 30.23 5.40
N VAL A 16 20.67 30.80 4.23
CA VAL A 16 19.39 30.58 3.49
C VAL A 16 19.35 29.18 2.90
N PHE A 17 20.47 28.63 2.44
CA PHE A 17 20.54 27.29 1.88
C PHE A 17 20.28 26.18 2.93
N CYS A 18 20.78 26.35 4.17
CA CYS A 18 20.53 25.42 5.28
C CYS A 18 19.07 25.46 5.77
N VAL A 19 18.41 26.61 5.79
CA VAL A 19 17.00 26.72 6.23
C VAL A 19 16.05 26.09 5.21
N VAL A 20 16.33 26.23 3.91
CA VAL A 20 15.52 25.56 2.85
C VAL A 20 15.69 24.04 2.89
N LEU A 21 16.88 23.53 3.24
CA LEU A 21 17.12 22.09 3.34
C LEU A 21 16.46 21.44 4.56
N LEU A 22 16.27 22.19 5.65
CA LEU A 22 15.62 21.69 6.88
C LEU A 22 14.09 21.63 6.78
N LEU A 23 13.47 22.42 5.91
CA LEU A 23 12.01 22.41 5.67
C LEU A 23 11.56 21.24 4.76
N SER A 24 12.46 20.56 4.09
CA SER A 24 12.15 19.45 3.19
C SER A 24 12.01 18.07 3.88
N LEU A 25 12.27 17.96 5.17
CA LEU A 25 12.30 16.67 5.89
C LEU A 25 10.94 16.19 6.41
N SER A 26 9.85 16.95 6.29
CA SER A 26 8.55 16.63 6.88
C SER A 26 7.47 16.20 5.89
N SER A 27 7.83 15.70 4.71
CA SER A 27 6.88 15.44 3.62
C SER A 27 6.48 13.96 3.45
N CYS A 28 6.36 13.20 4.54
CA CYS A 28 5.60 11.95 4.52
C CYS A 28 4.16 12.25 4.91
N ALA A 29 3.18 11.86 4.09
CA ALA A 29 1.79 11.92 4.50
C ALA A 29 1.62 11.04 5.74
N SER A 30 1.35 11.67 6.89
CA SER A 30 1.09 10.94 8.12
C SER A 30 -0.38 10.50 8.12
N VAL A 31 -0.62 9.23 7.81
CA VAL A 31 -1.95 8.64 7.96
C VAL A 31 -2.08 8.12 9.38
N PRO A 32 -3.09 8.56 10.16
CA PRO A 32 -3.33 8.00 11.47
C PRO A 32 -3.71 6.52 11.32
N LEU A 33 -3.37 5.72 12.34
CA LEU A 33 -3.84 4.35 12.42
C LEU A 33 -5.33 4.37 12.77
N HIS A 34 -6.18 4.07 11.81
CA HIS A 34 -7.63 4.09 11.99
C HIS A 34 -8.11 2.72 12.46
N GLN A 35 -8.77 2.67 13.60
CA GLN A 35 -9.44 1.48 14.09
C GLN A 35 -10.90 1.54 13.62
N GLY A 36 -11.29 0.53 12.85
CA GLY A 36 -12.67 0.32 12.45
C GLY A 36 -13.44 -0.53 13.46
N THR A 37 -14.41 -1.29 12.98
CA THR A 37 -15.25 -2.19 13.78
C THR A 37 -15.39 -3.57 13.15
N SER A 38 -14.53 -3.93 12.18
CA SER A 38 -14.70 -5.15 11.40
C SER A 38 -13.92 -6.35 11.92
N LEU A 39 -13.00 -6.15 12.88
CA LEU A 39 -12.28 -7.27 13.50
C LEU A 39 -13.11 -7.92 14.60
N GLY A 40 -13.01 -9.23 14.72
CA GLY A 40 -13.65 -9.99 15.80
C GLY A 40 -13.11 -9.61 17.20
N SER A 41 -11.85 -9.18 17.30
CA SER A 41 -11.25 -8.68 18.54
C SER A 41 -10.11 -7.69 18.26
N TYR A 42 -10.00 -6.68 19.09
CA TYR A 42 -8.88 -5.71 19.13
C TYR A 42 -7.98 -5.90 20.36
N ALA A 43 -8.28 -6.90 21.18
CA ALA A 43 -7.52 -7.18 22.40
C ALA A 43 -6.11 -7.67 22.04
N ASP A 44 -5.17 -7.39 22.93
CA ASP A 44 -3.77 -7.87 22.90
C ASP A 44 -2.99 -7.52 21.61
N MET A 45 -3.45 -6.52 20.87
CA MET A 45 -2.72 -6.01 19.71
C MET A 45 -1.55 -5.12 20.16
N THR A 46 -0.35 -5.47 19.76
CA THR A 46 0.86 -4.70 20.06
C THR A 46 1.19 -3.74 18.93
N ALA A 47 1.69 -2.55 19.30
CA ALA A 47 2.17 -1.57 18.35
C ALA A 47 3.41 -2.11 17.59
N SER A 48 3.42 -1.94 16.31
CA SER A 48 4.51 -2.31 15.41
C SER A 48 4.51 -1.40 14.17
N GLY A 49 5.40 -1.66 13.24
CA GLY A 49 5.46 -0.92 11.97
C GLY A 49 6.88 -0.85 11.42
N GLY A 50 6.97 -0.34 10.22
CA GLY A 50 8.24 -0.01 9.55
C GLY A 50 8.46 1.50 9.49
N SER A 51 9.49 1.93 8.78
CA SER A 51 9.82 3.36 8.61
C SER A 51 8.70 4.19 7.96
N LEU A 52 7.84 3.56 7.16
CA LEU A 52 6.74 4.21 6.43
C LEU A 52 5.36 3.71 6.83
N THR A 53 5.29 2.67 7.67
CA THR A 53 4.04 1.97 8.00
C THR A 53 3.82 2.02 9.50
N LYS A 54 2.63 2.38 9.93
CA LYS A 54 2.15 2.23 11.30
C LYS A 54 1.26 1.00 11.37
N ALA A 55 1.43 0.18 12.39
CA ALA A 55 0.59 -0.99 12.60
C ALA A 55 0.35 -1.26 14.09
N LYS A 56 -0.77 -1.93 14.38
CA LYS A 56 -0.96 -2.75 15.58
C LYS A 56 -1.31 -4.15 15.12
N LEU A 57 -0.76 -5.16 15.73
CA LEU A 57 -1.00 -6.52 15.30
C LEU A 57 -0.96 -7.52 16.45
N ARG A 58 -1.62 -8.64 16.21
CA ARG A 58 -1.56 -9.86 17.00
C ARG A 58 -1.49 -11.06 16.06
N VAL A 59 -0.67 -12.01 16.34
CA VAL A 59 -0.62 -13.29 15.61
C VAL A 59 -0.34 -14.41 16.60
N ASP A 60 -1.10 -15.49 16.47
CA ASP A 60 -0.86 -16.75 17.18
C ASP A 60 -0.05 -17.66 16.24
N PRO A 61 1.24 -17.89 16.51
CA PRO A 61 2.11 -18.61 15.61
C PRO A 61 1.67 -20.06 15.39
N ALA A 62 1.27 -20.78 16.44
CA ALA A 62 1.03 -22.20 16.37
C ALA A 62 -0.10 -22.56 15.39
N PRO A 63 -1.35 -22.06 15.52
CA PRO A 63 -2.42 -22.38 14.58
C PRO A 63 -2.17 -21.77 13.19
N VAL A 64 -1.58 -20.58 13.09
CA VAL A 64 -1.27 -19.96 11.79
C VAL A 64 -0.24 -20.80 11.03
N LEU A 65 0.79 -21.32 11.69
CA LEU A 65 1.79 -22.17 11.05
C LEU A 65 1.32 -23.61 10.80
N ALA A 66 0.31 -24.12 11.50
CA ALA A 66 -0.30 -25.41 11.24
C ALA A 66 -1.25 -25.39 10.03
N ALA A 67 -1.87 -24.25 9.73
CA ALA A 67 -2.83 -24.12 8.63
C ALA A 67 -2.18 -24.41 7.27
N GLN A 68 -2.88 -25.09 6.37
CA GLN A 68 -2.45 -25.44 5.02
C GLN A 68 -3.26 -24.67 3.95
N THR A 69 -4.52 -24.41 4.24
CA THR A 69 -5.46 -23.79 3.32
C THR A 69 -5.91 -22.42 3.81
N VAL A 70 -6.15 -21.49 2.88
CA VAL A 70 -6.68 -20.16 3.19
C VAL A 70 -7.77 -19.79 2.19
N ARG A 71 -8.85 -19.22 2.70
CA ARG A 71 -9.90 -18.59 1.92
C ARG A 71 -9.86 -17.08 2.15
N ILE A 72 -9.92 -16.30 1.08
CA ILE A 72 -9.94 -14.84 1.13
C ILE A 72 -11.38 -14.39 0.85
N VAL A 73 -11.97 -13.68 1.79
CA VAL A 73 -13.25 -12.98 1.60
C VAL A 73 -12.97 -11.66 0.92
N ARG A 74 -13.82 -11.25 -0.03
CA ARG A 74 -13.65 -9.96 -0.73
C ARG A 74 -13.52 -8.82 0.26
N THR A 75 -12.48 -8.00 0.07
CA THR A 75 -12.24 -6.82 0.89
C THR A 75 -13.42 -5.87 0.83
N SER A 76 -13.91 -5.45 1.98
CA SER A 76 -14.95 -4.43 2.14
C SER A 76 -14.33 -3.04 2.35
N ALA A 77 -15.16 -2.00 2.25
CA ALA A 77 -14.79 -0.64 2.60
C ALA A 77 -15.80 -0.05 3.59
N GLN A 78 -15.33 0.36 4.77
CA GLN A 78 -16.10 1.00 5.83
C GLN A 78 -15.45 2.36 6.14
N ILE A 79 -15.58 3.30 5.21
CA ILE A 79 -14.98 4.62 5.28
C ILE A 79 -16.04 5.61 5.76
N GLY A 80 -15.76 6.36 6.83
CA GLY A 80 -16.70 7.29 7.44
C GLY A 80 -17.25 8.34 6.48
N ASN A 81 -16.51 8.68 5.42
CA ASN A 81 -16.93 9.58 4.36
C ASN A 81 -16.92 8.88 3.00
N SER A 82 -17.56 7.71 2.91
CA SER A 82 -17.61 6.89 1.69
C SER A 82 -18.24 7.62 0.50
N GLY A 83 -19.16 8.55 0.73
CA GLY A 83 -19.77 9.38 -0.32
C GLY A 83 -18.79 10.30 -1.07
N ALA A 84 -17.57 10.49 -0.55
CA ALA A 84 -16.52 11.27 -1.21
C ALA A 84 -15.82 10.52 -2.35
N PHE A 85 -16.03 9.19 -2.46
CA PHE A 85 -15.37 8.34 -3.44
C PHE A 85 -16.37 7.68 -4.38
N ASP A 86 -16.05 7.71 -5.67
CA ASP A 86 -16.77 6.91 -6.66
C ASP A 86 -16.68 5.42 -6.32
N PRO A 87 -17.79 4.66 -6.32
CA PRO A 87 -17.79 3.22 -6.04
C PRO A 87 -16.80 2.42 -6.89
N LYS A 88 -16.59 2.80 -8.15
CA LYS A 88 -15.60 2.16 -9.04
C LYS A 88 -14.17 2.38 -8.54
N ASN A 89 -13.88 3.55 -7.98
CA ASN A 89 -12.58 3.84 -7.39
C ASN A 89 -12.33 3.02 -6.12
N LEU A 90 -13.37 2.86 -5.28
CA LEU A 90 -13.27 1.99 -4.10
C LEU A 90 -13.04 0.53 -4.50
N ALA A 91 -13.78 0.05 -5.51
CA ALA A 91 -13.61 -1.30 -6.04
C ALA A 91 -12.20 -1.55 -6.58
N LEU A 92 -11.54 -0.55 -7.20
CA LEU A 92 -10.15 -0.67 -7.64
C LEU A 92 -9.20 -0.91 -6.45
N VAL A 93 -9.40 -0.20 -5.33
CA VAL A 93 -8.55 -0.35 -4.13
C VAL A 93 -8.80 -1.71 -3.48
N THR A 94 -10.06 -2.10 -3.23
CA THR A 94 -10.39 -3.37 -2.60
C THR A 94 -9.94 -4.57 -3.43
N ASN A 95 -10.17 -4.56 -4.75
CA ASN A 95 -9.68 -5.61 -5.64
C ASN A 95 -8.14 -5.68 -5.68
N ALA A 96 -7.44 -4.55 -5.59
CA ALA A 96 -5.99 -4.55 -5.52
C ALA A 96 -5.48 -5.18 -4.23
N ILE A 97 -6.18 -4.98 -3.09
CA ILE A 97 -5.90 -5.65 -1.82
C ILE A 97 -6.11 -7.16 -1.97
N ASP A 98 -7.26 -7.59 -2.49
CA ASP A 98 -7.59 -9.01 -2.67
C ASP A 98 -6.53 -9.73 -3.51
N ARG A 99 -6.11 -9.14 -4.63
CA ARG A 99 -5.04 -9.69 -5.47
C ARG A 99 -3.70 -9.76 -4.75
N ALA A 100 -3.36 -8.72 -3.98
CA ALA A 100 -2.12 -8.68 -3.22
C ALA A 100 -2.09 -9.74 -2.12
N LEU A 101 -3.21 -9.92 -1.39
CA LEU A 101 -3.38 -10.99 -0.41
C LEU A 101 -3.28 -12.36 -1.08
N CYS A 102 -3.99 -12.57 -2.20
CA CYS A 102 -3.94 -13.84 -2.92
C CYS A 102 -2.53 -14.20 -3.38
N THR A 103 -1.81 -13.23 -3.96
CA THR A 103 -0.42 -13.44 -4.39
C THR A 103 0.49 -13.75 -3.22
N GLY A 104 0.39 -13.00 -2.13
CA GLY A 104 1.26 -13.14 -0.97
C GLY A 104 1.01 -14.42 -0.17
N LEU A 105 -0.26 -14.79 0.03
CA LEU A 105 -0.64 -16.00 0.76
C LEU A 105 -0.34 -17.27 -0.03
N SER A 106 -0.37 -17.21 -1.37
CA SER A 106 0.00 -18.31 -2.26
C SER A 106 1.46 -18.77 -2.12
N ASP A 107 2.31 -18.01 -1.44
CA ASP A 107 3.69 -18.40 -1.18
C ASP A 107 3.78 -19.64 -0.27
N ARG A 108 2.79 -19.82 0.61
CA ARG A 108 2.76 -20.93 1.56
C ARG A 108 1.44 -21.71 1.57
N PHE A 109 0.31 -20.99 1.50
CA PHE A 109 -1.01 -21.62 1.62
C PHE A 109 -1.56 -22.01 0.25
N GLN A 110 -2.38 -23.08 0.24
CA GLN A 110 -3.30 -23.33 -0.86
C GLN A 110 -4.49 -22.38 -0.71
N VAL A 111 -4.65 -21.47 -1.68
CA VAL A 111 -5.83 -20.58 -1.70
C VAL A 111 -7.00 -21.34 -2.30
N VAL A 112 -8.10 -21.44 -1.55
CA VAL A 112 -9.31 -22.17 -1.94
C VAL A 112 -10.44 -21.20 -2.34
N ALA A 113 -11.41 -21.72 -3.08
CA ALA A 113 -12.56 -20.94 -3.54
C ALA A 113 -13.51 -20.56 -2.39
N SER A 114 -14.35 -19.54 -2.61
CA SER A 114 -15.25 -18.99 -1.60
C SER A 114 -16.24 -20.00 -1.01
N ASN A 115 -16.58 -21.04 -1.75
CA ASN A 115 -17.50 -22.12 -1.34
C ASN A 115 -16.79 -23.33 -0.72
N GLN A 116 -15.48 -23.29 -0.54
CA GLN A 116 -14.70 -24.39 0.03
C GLN A 116 -14.33 -24.09 1.48
N PRO A 117 -14.25 -25.12 2.37
CA PRO A 117 -13.70 -24.95 3.71
C PRO A 117 -12.21 -24.61 3.62
N ALA A 118 -11.73 -23.89 4.63
CA ALA A 118 -10.32 -23.50 4.74
C ALA A 118 -9.90 -23.47 6.21
N ASP A 119 -8.64 -23.79 6.50
CA ASP A 119 -8.08 -23.71 7.86
C ASP A 119 -8.08 -22.28 8.39
N LEU A 120 -7.89 -21.31 7.50
CA LEU A 120 -7.97 -19.88 7.82
C LEU A 120 -8.88 -19.17 6.83
N VAL A 121 -9.72 -18.28 7.36
CA VAL A 121 -10.53 -17.34 6.57
C VAL A 121 -10.01 -15.93 6.81
N VAL A 122 -9.59 -15.27 5.75
CA VAL A 122 -9.05 -13.91 5.79
C VAL A 122 -10.14 -12.92 5.43
N HIS A 123 -10.37 -11.95 6.32
CA HIS A 123 -11.22 -10.79 6.12
C HIS A 123 -10.34 -9.53 6.10
N ALA A 124 -10.60 -8.61 5.20
CA ALA A 124 -9.96 -7.30 5.17
C ALA A 124 -10.99 -6.20 4.93
N THR A 125 -10.80 -5.05 5.57
CA THR A 125 -11.68 -3.89 5.44
C THR A 125 -10.85 -2.63 5.33
N VAL A 126 -11.09 -1.85 4.28
CA VAL A 126 -10.53 -0.49 4.16
C VAL A 126 -11.28 0.41 5.13
N THR A 127 -10.58 0.96 6.10
CA THR A 127 -11.16 1.80 7.16
C THR A 127 -10.99 3.29 6.91
N ASP A 128 -9.98 3.67 6.11
CA ASP A 128 -9.81 5.07 5.69
C ASP A 128 -8.99 5.16 4.40
N ILE A 129 -9.31 6.20 3.61
CA ILE A 129 -8.53 6.63 2.45
C ILE A 129 -8.30 8.13 2.56
N VAL A 130 -7.04 8.54 2.68
CA VAL A 130 -6.66 9.94 2.50
C VAL A 130 -6.60 10.21 1.00
N PRO A 131 -7.42 11.14 0.47
CA PRO A 131 -7.47 11.39 -0.97
C PRO A 131 -6.14 11.89 -1.53
N THR A 132 -5.75 11.41 -2.70
CA THR A 132 -4.63 11.97 -3.47
C THR A 132 -5.09 13.26 -4.16
N ASN A 133 -4.34 14.34 -4.03
CA ASN A 133 -4.60 15.56 -4.79
C ASN A 133 -4.25 15.34 -6.27
N ARG A 134 -5.27 15.35 -7.13
CA ARG A 134 -5.13 15.06 -8.57
C ARG A 134 -4.25 16.05 -9.29
N THR A 135 -4.36 17.35 -8.96
CA THR A 135 -3.55 18.40 -9.57
C THR A 135 -2.08 18.25 -9.22
N ALA A 136 -1.76 18.04 -7.93
CA ALA A 136 -0.39 17.79 -7.48
C ALA A 136 0.19 16.49 -8.08
N ALA A 137 -0.64 15.45 -8.23
CA ALA A 137 -0.23 14.21 -8.88
C ALA A 137 0.06 14.42 -10.36
N ALA A 138 -0.76 15.19 -11.08
CA ALA A 138 -0.54 15.52 -12.50
C ALA A 138 0.74 16.32 -12.68
N THR A 139 0.97 17.36 -11.88
CA THR A 139 2.20 18.17 -11.93
C THR A 139 3.44 17.31 -11.66
N SER A 140 3.37 16.41 -10.68
CA SER A 140 4.46 15.47 -10.37
C SER A 140 4.73 14.50 -11.51
N ALA A 141 3.68 13.98 -12.17
CA ALA A 141 3.83 13.05 -13.29
C ALA A 141 4.50 13.73 -14.49
N VAL A 142 4.05 14.94 -14.84
CA VAL A 142 4.66 15.73 -15.94
C VAL A 142 6.13 16.08 -15.66
N ALA A 143 6.43 16.54 -14.43
CA ALA A 143 7.80 16.84 -14.03
C ALA A 143 8.71 15.60 -14.12
N SER A 144 8.24 14.45 -13.65
CA SER A 144 8.99 13.19 -13.70
C SER A 144 9.24 12.72 -15.14
N LEU A 145 8.27 12.87 -16.05
CA LEU A 145 8.43 12.50 -17.44
C LEU A 145 9.41 13.40 -18.19
N GLY A 146 9.29 14.72 -18.00
CA GLY A 146 10.17 15.69 -18.68
C GLY A 146 11.65 15.52 -18.30
N THR A 147 11.92 15.12 -17.07
CA THR A 147 13.29 15.02 -16.55
C THR A 147 13.89 13.62 -16.68
N SER A 148 13.09 12.55 -16.64
CA SER A 148 13.57 11.17 -16.88
C SER A 148 14.08 10.98 -18.31
N VAL A 149 13.55 11.73 -19.28
CA VAL A 149 14.06 11.76 -20.66
C VAL A 149 15.40 12.50 -20.75
N ALA A 150 15.61 13.54 -19.91
CA ALA A 150 16.80 14.37 -19.98
C ALA A 150 17.98 13.89 -19.11
N LEU A 151 17.70 13.26 -17.95
CA LEU A 151 18.73 13.02 -16.93
C LEU A 151 18.90 11.55 -16.51
N ALA A 152 18.06 10.62 -16.98
CA ALA A 152 18.04 9.20 -16.56
C ALA A 152 17.99 8.98 -15.04
N VAL A 153 17.61 10.00 -14.26
CA VAL A 153 17.52 9.95 -12.78
C VAL A 153 16.06 10.07 -12.37
N PRO A 154 15.54 9.16 -11.54
CA PRO A 154 14.19 9.28 -11.03
C PRO A 154 14.07 10.52 -10.13
N ILE A 155 13.22 11.48 -10.54
CA ILE A 155 12.94 12.66 -9.73
C ILE A 155 11.90 12.31 -8.67
N PRO A 156 12.15 12.73 -7.42
CA PRO A 156 11.17 12.60 -6.35
C PRO A 156 9.86 13.31 -6.70
N ARG A 157 8.76 12.70 -6.32
CA ARG A 157 7.42 13.29 -6.43
C ARG A 157 7.32 14.56 -5.59
N ILE A 158 6.55 15.55 -6.04
CA ILE A 158 6.25 16.74 -5.25
C ILE A 158 5.53 16.33 -3.96
N PRO A 159 6.00 16.75 -2.77
CA PRO A 159 5.48 16.28 -1.49
C PRO A 159 4.18 16.97 -1.05
N ILE A 160 3.30 17.32 -1.99
CA ILE A 160 2.04 18.02 -1.72
C ILE A 160 0.88 17.12 -2.15
N GLY A 161 -0.16 17.05 -1.31
CA GLY A 161 -1.37 16.30 -1.62
C GLY A 161 -1.17 14.80 -1.74
N LEU A 162 -0.23 14.26 -0.97
CA LEU A 162 0.00 12.83 -0.86
C LEU A 162 -1.19 12.17 -0.15
N GLY A 163 -1.70 11.12 -0.75
CA GLY A 163 -2.77 10.31 -0.17
C GLY A 163 -2.26 9.21 0.75
N GLY A 164 -3.19 8.39 1.22
CA GLY A 164 -2.86 7.28 2.10
C GLY A 164 -3.96 6.24 2.19
N LEU A 165 -3.67 5.16 2.90
CA LEU A 165 -4.55 4.01 3.06
C LEU A 165 -4.48 3.50 4.49
N SER A 166 -5.65 3.21 5.09
CA SER A 166 -5.79 2.45 6.33
C SER A 166 -6.64 1.21 6.08
N VAL A 167 -6.20 0.08 6.59
CA VAL A 167 -6.85 -1.22 6.44
C VAL A 167 -6.76 -1.97 7.76
N GLU A 168 -7.84 -2.65 8.11
CA GLU A 168 -7.80 -3.69 9.14
C GLU A 168 -8.08 -5.04 8.51
N ALA A 169 -7.40 -6.07 9.03
CA ALA A 169 -7.61 -7.43 8.57
C ALA A 169 -7.40 -8.45 9.68
N GLU A 170 -8.08 -9.58 9.55
CA GLU A 170 -7.94 -10.72 10.44
C GLU A 170 -7.89 -12.04 9.70
N ALA A 171 -7.33 -13.04 10.35
CA ALA A 171 -7.44 -14.43 9.94
C ALA A 171 -8.15 -15.22 11.05
N VAL A 172 -9.26 -15.84 10.70
CA VAL A 172 -10.12 -16.62 11.60
C VAL A 172 -9.95 -18.10 11.30
N GLY A 173 -9.76 -18.92 12.33
CA GLY A 173 -9.64 -20.37 12.21
C GLY A 173 -10.97 -21.07 12.03
N LEU A 174 -10.95 -22.39 11.78
CA LEU A 174 -12.14 -23.24 11.67
C LEU A 174 -13.02 -23.23 12.94
N ASP A 175 -12.39 -22.98 14.10
CA ASP A 175 -13.06 -22.86 15.39
C ASP A 175 -13.76 -21.50 15.60
N GLY A 176 -13.77 -20.64 14.59
CA GLY A 176 -14.35 -19.31 14.65
C GLY A 176 -13.53 -18.31 15.46
N THR A 177 -12.36 -18.68 15.98
CA THR A 177 -11.51 -17.76 16.75
C THR A 177 -10.51 -17.02 15.87
N GLN A 178 -10.22 -15.78 16.23
CA GLN A 178 -9.25 -14.94 15.55
C GLN A 178 -7.82 -15.42 15.84
N LYS A 179 -7.10 -15.86 14.83
CA LYS A 179 -5.71 -16.35 14.93
C LYS A 179 -4.67 -15.30 14.62
N ALA A 180 -5.04 -14.28 13.85
CA ALA A 180 -4.20 -13.12 13.59
C ALA A 180 -5.08 -11.90 13.31
N ALA A 181 -4.59 -10.72 13.65
CA ALA A 181 -5.22 -9.44 13.36
C ALA A 181 -4.18 -8.36 13.12
N MET A 182 -4.49 -7.41 12.25
CA MET A 182 -3.64 -6.27 11.95
C MET A 182 -4.48 -5.03 11.67
N LEU A 183 -4.17 -3.94 12.37
CA LEU A 183 -4.47 -2.58 11.95
C LEU A 183 -3.24 -2.07 11.20
N TRP A 184 -3.43 -1.50 10.04
CA TRP A 184 -2.34 -1.04 9.20
C TRP A 184 -2.67 0.31 8.58
N SER A 185 -1.72 1.24 8.59
CA SER A 185 -1.84 2.50 7.87
C SER A 185 -0.50 2.93 7.28
N ARG A 186 -0.58 3.53 6.09
CA ARG A 186 0.58 4.07 5.40
C ARG A 186 0.17 5.25 4.54
N GLY A 187 0.97 6.33 4.61
CA GLY A 187 0.91 7.43 3.66
C GLY A 187 1.80 7.19 2.46
N ALA A 188 1.44 7.77 1.33
CA ALA A 188 2.31 7.86 0.19
C ALA A 188 3.56 8.68 0.53
N ASN A 189 4.68 8.35 -0.08
CA ASN A 189 5.89 9.15 0.04
C ASN A 189 6.46 9.51 -1.34
N MET A 190 7.29 10.56 -1.36
CA MET A 190 7.83 11.14 -2.58
C MET A 190 8.81 10.22 -3.32
N LEU A 191 9.43 9.25 -2.65
CA LEU A 191 10.49 8.41 -3.20
C LEU A 191 9.98 7.08 -3.76
N THR A 192 9.04 6.44 -3.06
CA THR A 192 8.63 5.06 -3.37
C THR A 192 7.21 4.94 -3.95
N THR A 193 6.36 5.98 -3.78
CA THR A 193 4.99 5.95 -4.29
C THR A 193 4.89 6.77 -5.57
N LYS A 194 4.58 6.10 -6.69
CA LYS A 194 4.39 6.78 -7.97
C LYS A 194 3.14 7.64 -7.97
N ALA A 195 3.24 8.86 -8.48
CA ALA A 195 2.09 9.73 -8.62
C ALA A 195 1.10 9.16 -9.65
N ARG A 196 -0.17 9.04 -9.29
CA ARG A 196 -1.26 8.66 -10.21
C ARG A 196 -2.37 9.69 -10.14
N ILE A 197 -2.87 10.11 -11.30
CA ILE A 197 -3.90 11.16 -11.43
C ILE A 197 -5.28 10.57 -11.10
N SER A 198 -5.48 10.24 -9.82
CA SER A 198 -6.72 9.68 -9.30
C SER A 198 -6.85 10.02 -7.82
N THR A 199 -8.07 10.27 -7.32
CA THR A 199 -8.33 10.51 -5.90
C THR A 199 -7.91 9.33 -5.01
N VAL A 200 -7.93 8.11 -5.56
CA VAL A 200 -7.49 6.87 -4.89
C VAL A 200 -6.14 6.37 -5.39
N GLY A 201 -5.38 7.19 -6.14
CA GLY A 201 -4.14 6.77 -6.78
C GLY A 201 -3.10 6.23 -5.82
N ASP A 202 -2.92 6.90 -4.69
CA ASP A 202 -1.98 6.49 -3.65
C ASP A 202 -2.51 5.27 -2.87
N ALA A 203 -3.78 5.25 -2.49
CA ALA A 203 -4.40 4.10 -1.82
C ALA A 203 -4.29 2.83 -2.67
N TYR A 204 -4.58 2.92 -3.97
CA TYR A 204 -4.38 1.82 -4.92
C TYR A 204 -2.93 1.33 -4.95
N SER A 205 -1.96 2.24 -4.99
CA SER A 205 -0.54 1.89 -4.99
C SER A 205 -0.10 1.24 -3.67
N LEU A 206 -0.68 1.66 -2.54
CA LEU A 206 -0.39 1.15 -1.21
C LEU A 206 -1.06 -0.20 -0.90
N SER A 207 -2.10 -0.60 -1.65
CA SER A 207 -2.78 -1.88 -1.48
C SER A 207 -1.83 -3.08 -1.56
N SER A 208 -0.84 -3.02 -2.46
CA SER A 208 0.18 -4.07 -2.58
C SER A 208 1.10 -4.15 -1.35
N ALA A 209 1.42 -3.02 -0.72
CA ALA A 209 2.23 -2.99 0.50
C ALA A 209 1.47 -3.60 1.68
N PHE A 210 0.18 -3.25 1.86
CA PHE A 210 -0.67 -3.87 2.86
C PHE A 210 -0.74 -5.39 2.67
N GLY A 211 -1.09 -5.84 1.44
CA GLY A 211 -1.19 -7.28 1.15
C GLY A 211 0.12 -8.03 1.40
N ALA A 212 1.27 -7.40 1.10
CA ALA A 212 2.58 -7.98 1.37
C ALA A 212 2.87 -8.10 2.87
N ASP A 213 2.53 -7.06 3.67
CA ASP A 213 2.78 -7.06 5.11
C ASP A 213 1.89 -8.06 5.83
N PHE A 214 0.57 -8.06 5.55
CA PHE A 214 -0.37 -9.02 6.16
C PHE A 214 -0.06 -10.47 5.76
N SER A 215 0.19 -10.71 4.47
CA SER A 215 0.58 -12.06 4.01
C SER A 215 1.86 -12.53 4.66
N ARG A 216 2.87 -11.66 4.81
CA ARG A 216 4.12 -12.00 5.49
C ARG A 216 3.90 -12.40 6.95
N MET A 217 3.00 -11.70 7.65
CA MET A 217 2.61 -12.05 9.02
C MET A 217 2.08 -13.47 9.10
N LEU A 218 1.15 -13.85 8.21
CA LEU A 218 0.57 -15.20 8.22
C LEU A 218 1.56 -16.26 7.73
N VAL A 219 2.34 -15.98 6.68
CA VAL A 219 3.33 -16.94 6.14
C VAL A 219 4.40 -17.26 7.17
N LYS A 220 4.84 -16.29 7.96
CA LYS A 220 5.89 -16.47 8.97
C LYS A 220 5.37 -16.74 10.38
N GLY A 221 4.09 -16.53 10.66
CA GLY A 221 3.52 -16.62 12.01
C GLY A 221 4.12 -15.60 12.98
N GLN A 222 4.59 -14.44 12.50
CA GLN A 222 5.27 -13.45 13.33
C GLN A 222 5.09 -12.02 12.79
N ASP A 223 5.52 -11.04 13.58
CA ASP A 223 5.51 -9.63 13.20
C ASP A 223 6.27 -9.41 11.86
N PRO A 224 5.60 -8.91 10.81
CA PRO A 224 6.19 -8.76 9.48
C PRO A 224 7.22 -7.63 9.39
N PHE A 225 7.26 -6.73 10.38
CA PHE A 225 8.17 -5.60 10.42
C PHE A 225 9.47 -5.90 11.15
N LYS A 226 9.57 -7.08 11.80
CA LYS A 226 10.77 -7.57 12.48
C LYS A 226 11.50 -8.58 11.60
N GLY A 227 12.81 -8.56 11.66
CA GLY A 227 13.69 -9.46 10.91
C GLY A 227 14.10 -8.95 9.52
N THR A 228 14.74 -9.81 8.74
CA THR A 228 15.26 -9.46 7.41
C THR A 228 14.16 -9.40 6.36
N SER A 229 14.31 -8.49 5.38
CA SER A 229 13.46 -8.44 4.20
C SER A 229 13.51 -9.77 3.44
N MET A 230 12.35 -10.26 3.05
CA MET A 230 12.26 -11.44 2.18
C MET A 230 12.58 -11.06 0.74
N ILE A 231 13.35 -11.92 0.08
CA ILE A 231 13.47 -11.90 -1.38
C ILE A 231 12.07 -12.15 -1.96
N PRO A 232 11.61 -11.37 -2.96
CA PRO A 232 10.32 -11.61 -3.60
C PRO A 232 10.22 -13.04 -4.14
N SER A 233 9.11 -13.71 -3.87
CA SER A 233 8.87 -15.05 -4.42
C SER A 233 8.73 -15.02 -5.94
N ALA A 234 8.98 -16.16 -6.60
CA ALA A 234 8.76 -16.31 -8.04
C ALA A 234 7.31 -15.95 -8.43
N GLN A 235 6.33 -16.26 -7.58
CA GLN A 235 4.93 -15.89 -7.82
C GLN A 235 4.70 -14.36 -7.77
N LYS A 236 5.36 -13.65 -6.86
CA LYS A 236 5.30 -12.17 -6.81
C LYS A 236 5.94 -11.55 -8.04
N ILE A 237 7.08 -12.08 -8.48
CA ILE A 237 7.74 -11.63 -9.71
C ILE A 237 6.83 -11.89 -10.92
N LYS A 238 6.28 -13.11 -11.05
CA LYS A 238 5.34 -13.46 -12.12
C LYS A 238 4.13 -12.54 -12.14
N ALA A 239 3.50 -12.30 -10.98
CA ALA A 239 2.33 -11.41 -10.87
C ALA A 239 2.66 -9.96 -11.25
N SER A 240 3.84 -9.45 -10.89
CA SER A 240 4.28 -8.10 -11.26
C SER A 240 4.48 -7.92 -12.77
N LEU A 241 4.74 -9.00 -13.49
CA LEU A 241 4.85 -9.04 -14.94
C LEU A 241 3.50 -9.29 -15.64
N GLY A 242 2.40 -9.43 -14.88
CA GLY A 242 1.07 -9.70 -15.43
C GLY A 242 0.76 -11.18 -15.63
N GLY A 243 1.59 -12.07 -15.09
CA GLY A 243 1.34 -13.50 -15.10
C GLY A 243 0.14 -13.89 -14.23
N GLY A 244 -0.59 -14.94 -14.64
CA GLY A 244 -1.75 -15.44 -13.92
C GLY A 244 -1.44 -15.88 -12.48
N PRO A 245 -2.46 -15.92 -11.60
CA PRO A 245 -2.31 -16.37 -10.23
C PRO A 245 -1.92 -17.86 -10.16
N LYS A 246 -1.37 -18.26 -9.00
CA LYS A 246 -0.98 -19.66 -8.75
C LYS A 246 -2.20 -20.58 -8.62
N TYR A 247 -3.26 -20.08 -7.99
CA TYR A 247 -4.50 -20.85 -7.75
C TYR A 247 -5.67 -20.21 -8.49
N ASP A 248 -6.55 -21.04 -9.02
CA ASP A 248 -7.73 -20.61 -9.77
C ASP A 248 -8.70 -19.77 -8.92
N ALA A 249 -8.78 -20.04 -7.61
CA ALA A 249 -9.55 -19.24 -6.68
C ALA A 249 -9.20 -17.74 -6.73
N CYS A 250 -7.95 -17.41 -7.02
CA CYS A 250 -7.49 -16.03 -7.14
C CYS A 250 -8.00 -15.31 -8.41
N LYS A 251 -8.47 -16.05 -9.42
CA LYS A 251 -9.05 -15.46 -10.65
C LYS A 251 -10.31 -14.65 -10.35
N ALA A 252 -11.02 -14.97 -9.24
CA ALA A 252 -12.18 -14.22 -8.78
C ALA A 252 -11.88 -12.75 -8.46
N PHE A 253 -10.62 -12.40 -8.18
CA PHE A 253 -10.16 -11.05 -7.85
C PHE A 253 -9.63 -10.28 -9.08
N GLY A 254 -9.74 -10.87 -10.27
CA GLY A 254 -9.18 -10.31 -11.49
C GLY A 254 -7.67 -10.50 -11.63
N SER A 255 -7.13 -10.01 -12.73
CA SER A 255 -5.70 -10.08 -13.01
C SER A 255 -5.02 -8.75 -12.68
N ALA A 256 -3.79 -8.83 -12.15
CA ALA A 256 -2.97 -7.64 -12.00
C ALA A 256 -2.66 -7.04 -13.39
N PRO A 257 -2.64 -5.70 -13.52
CA PRO A 257 -2.43 -5.05 -14.82
C PRO A 257 -1.00 -5.23 -15.40
N GLY A 258 -0.10 -5.89 -14.67
CA GLY A 258 1.22 -6.30 -15.14
C GLY A 258 2.07 -5.15 -15.67
N ILE A 259 2.78 -5.40 -16.77
CA ILE A 259 3.67 -4.41 -17.41
C ILE A 259 2.89 -3.18 -17.86
N THR A 260 1.69 -3.35 -18.41
CA THR A 260 0.84 -2.20 -18.83
C THR A 260 0.48 -1.31 -17.65
N GLY A 261 0.16 -1.91 -16.49
CA GLY A 261 -0.09 -1.17 -15.25
C GLY A 261 1.16 -0.50 -14.70
N ALA A 262 2.32 -1.13 -14.85
CA ALA A 262 3.60 -0.55 -14.45
C ALA A 262 3.93 0.68 -15.32
N VAL A 263 3.79 0.58 -16.64
CA VAL A 263 3.98 1.71 -17.57
C VAL A 263 2.95 2.81 -17.32
N ALA A 264 1.67 2.47 -17.19
CA ALA A 264 0.63 3.43 -16.85
C ALA A 264 0.93 4.16 -15.53
N GLY A 265 1.46 3.44 -14.54
CA GLY A 265 1.90 4.04 -13.27
C GLY A 265 3.10 4.96 -13.42
N GLN A 266 4.07 4.66 -14.29
CA GLN A 266 5.18 5.56 -14.60
C GLN A 266 4.69 6.84 -15.26
N LEU A 267 3.73 6.73 -16.14
CA LEU A 267 3.11 7.87 -16.84
C LEU A 267 2.10 8.63 -15.97
N GLY A 268 1.87 8.24 -14.70
CA GLY A 268 0.92 8.89 -13.81
C GLY A 268 -0.55 8.67 -14.17
N LEU A 269 -0.86 7.71 -15.05
CA LEU A 269 -2.22 7.47 -15.51
C LEU A 269 -3.10 6.91 -14.38
N PRO A 270 -4.42 7.23 -14.39
CA PRO A 270 -5.37 6.69 -13.42
C PRO A 270 -5.34 5.15 -13.40
N PRO A 271 -5.46 4.51 -12.21
CA PRO A 271 -5.46 3.05 -12.11
C PRO A 271 -6.50 2.37 -13.00
N GLY A 272 -7.71 2.93 -13.09
CA GLY A 272 -8.83 2.37 -13.88
C GLY A 272 -8.59 2.31 -15.39
N TRP A 273 -7.53 2.93 -15.91
CA TRP A 273 -7.18 2.83 -17.35
C TRP A 273 -6.50 1.51 -17.67
N SER A 274 -5.74 0.96 -16.74
CA SER A 274 -4.99 -0.29 -16.95
C SER A 274 -5.54 -1.45 -16.12
N ASP A 275 -6.24 -1.17 -15.01
CA ASP A 275 -6.85 -2.17 -14.14
C ASP A 275 -8.36 -2.23 -14.38
N LYS A 276 -8.83 -3.34 -14.90
CA LYS A 276 -10.26 -3.58 -15.16
C LYS A 276 -11.02 -4.12 -13.95
N GLY A 277 -10.31 -4.35 -12.83
CA GLY A 277 -10.90 -4.92 -11.63
C GLY A 277 -11.23 -6.42 -11.77
N ALA A 278 -11.97 -6.94 -10.79
CA ALA A 278 -12.54 -8.26 -10.88
C ALA A 278 -13.66 -8.31 -11.92
N ALA A 279 -13.79 -9.43 -12.64
CA ALA A 279 -14.96 -9.65 -13.46
C ALA A 279 -16.22 -9.60 -12.58
N THR A 280 -17.17 -8.76 -12.93
CA THR A 280 -18.49 -8.76 -12.29
C THR A 280 -19.15 -10.08 -12.67
N THR A 281 -19.18 -11.04 -11.78
CA THR A 281 -20.10 -12.18 -11.91
C THR A 281 -21.51 -11.61 -11.78
N GLN A 282 -22.22 -11.47 -12.90
CA GLN A 282 -23.67 -11.25 -12.92
C GLN A 282 -24.37 -12.48 -12.38
#